data_b9b77dada2661466a0c573578d96d68a
#
_entry.id   b9b77dada2661466a0c573578d96d68a
#
_cell.length_a   1.000
_cell.length_b   1.000
_cell.length_c   1.000
_cell.angle_alpha   90.00
_cell.angle_beta   90.00
_cell.angle_gamma   90.00
#
_symmetry.space_group_name_H-M   'P 1'
#
loop_
_entity.id
_entity.type
_entity.pdbx_description
1 polymer ?
#
loop_
_entity_poly.entity_id
_entity_poly.type
_entity_poly.pdbx_seq_one_letter_code
_entity_poly.pdbx_strand_id
1 'polypeptide(L)'
;MYREYVQWWSPSLDRPMEFLWFGKFGRPVMLFPTSAGRFSENEDFGLTTSLADKVDAGEIQLILVDTVNNESWYNQSVHPAVRAARHVQYDAYLRHEMVPYIFNRAQRGDLVVYGASFGAYHAANFAARYPDVVSRAICFSGVYDIHSFVDGHWDENCYFHCPTAYIPNMNGEWATKLSRVGWVIATGEHDSIVQGNRDFSALLWSKGIPNHSEFWGGVFGHDWPWWREHLRRFV
;
A
#
# COMPACT_ATOMS: atom_id res chain seq x y z
N MET A 1 3.66 -1.64 24.11
CA MET A 1 3.96 -2.08 22.73
C MET A 1 5.45 -1.90 22.43
N TYR A 2 6.13 -2.95 21.95
CA TYR A 2 7.53 -2.84 21.48
C TYR A 2 7.57 -1.92 20.25
N ARG A 3 8.53 -1.00 20.22
CA ARG A 3 8.75 -0.05 19.11
C ARG A 3 10.23 0.07 18.83
N GLU A 4 10.62 0.02 17.57
CA GLU A 4 11.99 0.18 17.12
C GLU A 4 12.04 1.06 15.88
N TYR A 5 12.99 1.99 15.84
CA TYR A 5 13.37 2.74 14.65
C TYR A 5 14.52 2.03 13.95
N VAL A 6 14.40 1.84 12.66
CA VAL A 6 15.42 1.18 11.83
C VAL A 6 15.76 2.08 10.64
N GLN A 7 17.03 2.14 10.31
CA GLN A 7 17.56 2.84 9.15
C GLN A 7 18.66 2.00 8.52
N TRP A 8 18.68 1.94 7.19
CA TRP A 8 19.82 1.43 6.43
C TRP A 8 19.99 2.16 5.10
N TRP A 9 21.18 1.99 4.49
CA TRP A 9 21.40 2.44 3.13
C TRP A 9 20.72 1.50 2.16
N SER A 10 19.81 2.02 1.33
CA SER A 10 19.15 1.25 0.28
C SER A 10 19.98 1.25 -1.00
N PRO A 11 20.48 0.11 -1.46
CA PRO A 11 21.14 0.01 -2.77
C PRO A 11 20.21 0.34 -3.94
N SER A 12 18.93 -0.01 -3.85
CA SER A 12 17.94 0.26 -4.89
C SER A 12 17.67 1.76 -5.07
N LEU A 13 17.71 2.52 -3.97
CA LEU A 13 17.35 3.94 -3.95
C LEU A 13 18.57 4.87 -3.86
N ASP A 14 19.77 4.33 -3.60
CA ASP A 14 21.02 5.05 -3.37
C ASP A 14 20.88 6.17 -2.32
N ARG A 15 20.23 5.80 -1.18
CA ARG A 15 20.01 6.70 -0.05
C ARG A 15 19.68 5.94 1.23
N PRO A 16 19.79 6.60 2.43
CA PRO A 16 19.24 6.01 3.65
C PRO A 16 17.71 5.95 3.55
N MET A 17 17.16 4.79 3.96
CA MET A 17 15.72 4.57 4.12
C MET A 17 15.42 4.23 5.57
N GLU A 18 14.27 4.70 6.02
CA GLU A 18 13.84 4.64 7.41
C GLU A 18 12.50 3.91 7.53
N PHE A 19 12.28 3.26 8.65
CA PHE A 19 10.97 2.69 8.97
C PHE A 19 10.84 2.45 10.49
N LEU A 20 9.61 2.25 10.93
CA LEU A 20 9.31 1.84 12.31
C LEU A 20 8.83 0.40 12.33
N TRP A 21 9.23 -0.32 13.36
CA TRP A 21 8.77 -1.68 13.63
C TRP A 21 8.07 -1.74 14.98
N PHE A 22 6.85 -2.29 15.00
CA PHE A 22 6.08 -2.51 16.23
C PHE A 22 5.76 -3.98 16.40
N GLY A 23 5.86 -4.46 17.64
CA GLY A 23 5.58 -5.87 17.98
C GLY A 23 6.78 -6.78 17.82
N LYS A 24 6.66 -7.99 18.36
CA LYS A 24 7.70 -9.03 18.33
C LYS A 24 7.26 -10.31 17.63
N PHE A 25 5.95 -10.52 17.56
CA PHE A 25 5.33 -11.73 17.04
C PHE A 25 4.09 -11.39 16.23
N GLY A 26 3.59 -12.37 15.49
CA GLY A 26 2.35 -12.26 14.72
C GLY A 26 2.58 -11.99 13.24
N ARG A 27 1.48 -11.77 12.53
CA ARG A 27 1.50 -11.51 11.09
C ARG A 27 2.08 -10.14 10.78
N PRO A 28 3.06 -10.01 9.87
CA PRO A 28 3.56 -8.70 9.48
C PRO A 28 2.54 -7.93 8.63
N VAL A 29 2.33 -6.67 9.00
CA VAL A 29 1.50 -5.71 8.27
C VAL A 29 2.38 -4.54 7.87
N MET A 30 2.61 -4.36 6.58
CA MET A 30 3.37 -3.23 6.03
C MET A 30 2.42 -2.07 5.73
N LEU A 31 2.65 -0.93 6.38
CA LEU A 31 1.81 0.24 6.30
C LEU A 31 2.50 1.33 5.49
N PHE A 32 1.83 1.76 4.43
CA PHE A 32 2.26 2.88 3.61
C PHE A 32 1.69 4.20 4.14
N PRO A 33 2.46 5.29 4.15
CA PRO A 33 1.94 6.62 4.48
C PRO A 33 1.07 7.17 3.34
N THR A 34 0.35 8.25 3.62
CA THR A 34 -0.43 8.97 2.61
C THR A 34 0.47 9.80 1.66
N SER A 35 -0.09 10.73 0.90
CA SER A 35 0.55 11.41 -0.24
C SER A 35 1.95 11.99 0.03
N ALA A 36 2.09 12.83 1.04
CA ALA A 36 3.37 13.48 1.40
C ALA A 36 3.93 12.96 2.74
N GLY A 37 3.30 11.91 3.27
CA GLY A 37 3.65 11.33 4.56
C GLY A 37 4.99 10.60 4.55
N ARG A 38 5.57 10.50 5.73
CA ARG A 38 6.79 9.75 6.02
C ARG A 38 6.46 8.49 6.83
N PHE A 39 7.45 7.68 7.08
CA PHE A 39 7.33 6.44 7.87
C PHE A 39 6.67 6.64 9.25
N SER A 40 6.76 7.82 9.87
CA SER A 40 6.15 8.10 11.18
C SER A 40 4.66 8.44 11.10
N GLU A 41 4.13 8.80 9.94
CA GLU A 41 2.79 9.38 9.81
C GLU A 41 1.69 8.50 10.42
N ASN A 42 1.71 7.20 10.16
CA ASN A 42 0.73 6.27 10.73
C ASN A 42 0.80 6.20 12.28
N GLU A 43 1.98 6.44 12.88
CA GLU A 43 2.13 6.57 14.32
C GLU A 43 1.63 7.94 14.79
N ASP A 44 2.05 9.02 14.14
CA ASP A 44 1.73 10.41 14.51
C ASP A 44 0.21 10.65 14.54
N PHE A 45 -0.52 10.02 13.62
CA PHE A 45 -1.98 10.07 13.57
C PHE A 45 -2.68 8.94 14.35
N GLY A 46 -1.95 8.21 15.20
CA GLY A 46 -2.50 7.27 16.18
C GLY A 46 -3.03 5.94 15.61
N LEU A 47 -2.68 5.59 14.35
CA LEU A 47 -3.09 4.31 13.78
C LEU A 47 -2.45 3.14 14.54
N THR A 48 -1.18 3.25 14.89
CA THR A 48 -0.47 2.23 15.67
C THR A 48 -1.09 2.03 17.06
N THR A 49 -1.49 3.14 17.71
CA THR A 49 -2.17 3.11 19.00
C THR A 49 -3.52 2.42 18.92
N SER A 50 -4.25 2.60 17.82
CA SER A 50 -5.55 1.94 17.62
C SER A 50 -5.43 0.42 17.47
N LEU A 51 -4.24 -0.10 17.17
CA LEU A 51 -3.96 -1.53 16.99
C LEU A 51 -3.10 -2.12 18.12
N ALA A 52 -2.83 -1.34 19.17
CA ALA A 52 -1.86 -1.71 20.21
C ALA A 52 -2.19 -3.03 20.92
N ASP A 53 -3.47 -3.30 21.17
CA ASP A 53 -3.94 -4.53 21.78
C ASP A 53 -3.60 -5.78 20.94
N LYS A 54 -3.79 -5.72 19.60
CA LYS A 54 -3.43 -6.80 18.69
C LYS A 54 -1.91 -7.00 18.60
N VAL A 55 -1.15 -5.92 18.62
CA VAL A 55 0.32 -5.96 18.63
C VAL A 55 0.83 -6.56 19.95
N ASP A 56 0.28 -6.13 21.09
CA ASP A 56 0.66 -6.63 22.41
C ASP A 56 0.22 -8.09 22.65
N ALA A 57 -0.89 -8.49 22.04
CA ALA A 57 -1.33 -9.90 22.00
C ALA A 57 -0.46 -10.78 21.09
N GLY A 58 0.41 -10.20 20.27
CA GLY A 58 1.26 -10.94 19.31
C GLY A 58 0.49 -11.49 18.12
N GLU A 59 -0.65 -10.89 17.77
CA GLU A 59 -1.42 -11.24 16.59
C GLU A 59 -0.82 -10.67 15.32
N ILE A 60 -0.32 -9.42 15.41
CA ILE A 60 0.29 -8.68 14.30
C ILE A 60 1.57 -7.95 14.72
N GLN A 61 2.40 -7.68 13.71
CA GLN A 61 3.53 -6.76 13.78
C GLN A 61 3.28 -5.65 12.76
N LEU A 62 3.58 -4.39 13.10
CA LEU A 62 3.41 -3.26 12.17
C LEU A 62 4.76 -2.79 11.67
N ILE A 63 4.87 -2.62 10.36
CA ILE A 63 6.06 -2.12 9.68
C ILE A 63 5.66 -0.85 8.91
N LEU A 64 6.01 0.30 9.45
CA LEU A 64 5.67 1.60 8.88
C LEU A 64 6.80 2.04 7.96
N VAL A 65 6.62 1.85 6.66
CA VAL A 65 7.67 2.13 5.66
C VAL A 65 7.66 3.59 5.23
N ASP A 66 8.84 4.09 4.87
CA ASP A 66 8.97 5.39 4.21
C ASP A 66 8.67 5.30 2.72
N THR A 67 8.48 6.44 2.08
CA THR A 67 8.26 6.55 0.64
C THR A 67 9.25 7.51 -0.02
N VAL A 68 9.31 7.47 -1.34
CA VAL A 68 10.01 8.45 -2.18
C VAL A 68 9.02 9.28 -3.01
N ASN A 69 7.81 9.47 -2.53
CA ASN A 69 6.76 10.18 -3.26
C ASN A 69 7.21 11.56 -3.74
N ASN A 70 7.93 12.31 -2.89
CA ASN A 70 8.46 13.64 -3.21
C ASN A 70 9.64 13.62 -4.19
N GLU A 71 10.20 12.45 -4.48
CA GLU A 71 11.24 12.25 -5.50
C GLU A 71 10.68 11.57 -6.76
N SER A 72 9.49 10.97 -6.66
CA SER A 72 8.78 10.27 -7.73
C SER A 72 7.50 11.03 -8.15
N TRP A 73 6.33 10.45 -7.97
CA TRP A 73 5.07 10.96 -8.51
C TRP A 73 4.76 12.43 -8.18
N TYR A 74 5.14 12.91 -7.01
CA TYR A 74 4.92 14.30 -6.58
C TYR A 74 6.04 15.27 -6.98
N ASN A 75 7.12 14.80 -7.61
CA ASN A 75 8.21 15.68 -8.05
C ASN A 75 7.89 16.36 -9.38
N GLN A 76 7.15 17.45 -9.33
CA GLN A 76 6.80 18.22 -10.54
C GLN A 76 7.97 19.01 -11.13
N SER A 77 9.15 19.03 -10.48
CA SER A 77 10.32 19.72 -11.01
C SER A 77 11.12 18.93 -12.04
N VAL A 78 10.79 17.64 -12.23
CA VAL A 78 11.45 16.74 -13.18
C VAL A 78 10.46 16.15 -14.18
N HIS A 79 10.99 15.70 -15.32
CA HIS A 79 10.16 15.05 -16.34
C HIS A 79 9.47 13.80 -15.79
N PRO A 80 8.21 13.50 -16.20
CA PRO A 80 7.47 12.34 -15.71
C PRO A 80 8.18 10.98 -15.84
N ALA A 81 8.98 10.78 -16.89
CA ALA A 81 9.79 9.58 -17.03
C ALA A 81 10.78 9.38 -15.87
N VAL A 82 11.33 10.48 -15.33
CA VAL A 82 12.23 10.44 -14.16
C VAL A 82 11.44 10.08 -12.90
N ARG A 83 10.22 10.64 -12.75
CA ARG A 83 9.30 10.28 -11.65
C ARG A 83 8.98 8.78 -11.67
N ALA A 84 8.62 8.26 -12.85
CA ALA A 84 8.29 6.84 -13.03
C ALA A 84 9.52 5.95 -12.75
N ALA A 85 10.69 6.28 -13.28
CA ALA A 85 11.92 5.55 -13.00
C ALA A 85 12.28 5.54 -11.52
N ARG A 86 12.07 6.65 -10.81
CA ARG A 86 12.29 6.72 -9.36
C ARG A 86 11.31 5.83 -8.59
N HIS A 87 10.06 5.74 -9.04
CA HIS A 87 9.09 4.82 -8.46
C HIS A 87 9.44 3.35 -8.70
N VAL A 88 9.99 3.00 -9.87
CA VAL A 88 10.53 1.65 -10.14
C VAL A 88 11.63 1.27 -9.13
N GLN A 89 12.52 2.21 -8.80
CA GLN A 89 13.55 1.98 -7.78
C GLN A 89 12.93 1.76 -6.38
N TYR A 90 11.86 2.49 -6.06
CA TYR A 90 11.12 2.29 -4.81
C TYR A 90 10.44 0.92 -4.74
N ASP A 91 9.83 0.49 -5.82
CA ASP A 91 9.23 -0.84 -5.94
C ASP A 91 10.30 -1.95 -5.75
N ALA A 92 11.48 -1.78 -6.35
CA ALA A 92 12.62 -2.67 -6.16
C ALA A 92 13.10 -2.70 -4.69
N TYR A 93 13.17 -1.54 -4.02
CA TYR A 93 13.47 -1.45 -2.58
C TYR A 93 12.47 -2.26 -1.75
N LEU A 94 11.18 -2.08 -1.98
CA LEU A 94 10.16 -2.83 -1.25
C LEU A 94 10.30 -4.34 -1.48
N ARG A 95 10.45 -4.75 -2.73
CA ARG A 95 10.49 -6.18 -3.09
C ARG A 95 11.77 -6.88 -2.68
N HIS A 96 12.92 -6.25 -2.89
CA HIS A 96 14.22 -6.92 -2.77
C HIS A 96 14.95 -6.62 -1.46
N GLU A 97 14.54 -5.57 -0.73
CA GLU A 97 15.14 -5.22 0.56
C GLU A 97 14.13 -5.41 1.72
N MET A 98 12.95 -4.75 1.65
CA MET A 98 11.97 -4.79 2.74
C MET A 98 11.36 -6.18 2.92
N VAL A 99 10.88 -6.82 1.85
CA VAL A 99 10.22 -8.14 1.97
C VAL A 99 11.14 -9.20 2.56
N PRO A 100 12.38 -9.40 2.07
CA PRO A 100 13.30 -10.37 2.69
C PRO A 100 13.60 -10.05 4.17
N TYR A 101 13.78 -8.77 4.50
CA TYR A 101 14.01 -8.35 5.89
C TYR A 101 12.81 -8.68 6.77
N ILE A 102 11.59 -8.32 6.32
CA ILE A 102 10.34 -8.59 7.05
C ILE A 102 10.17 -10.09 7.27
N PHE A 103 10.31 -10.90 6.22
CA PHE A 103 10.11 -12.35 6.30
C PHE A 103 11.13 -13.03 7.23
N ASN A 104 12.40 -12.62 7.13
CA ASN A 104 13.43 -13.13 8.02
C ASN A 104 13.16 -12.76 9.48
N ARG A 105 12.76 -11.53 9.74
CA ARG A 105 12.54 -11.05 11.11
C ARG A 105 11.23 -11.57 11.71
N ALA A 106 10.16 -11.58 10.94
CA ALA A 106 8.86 -12.07 11.39
C ALA A 106 8.76 -13.61 11.41
N GLN A 107 9.73 -14.32 10.81
CA GLN A 107 9.72 -15.77 10.61
C GLN A 107 8.43 -16.24 9.93
N ARG A 108 7.99 -15.48 8.91
CA ARG A 108 6.77 -15.73 8.12
C ARG A 108 7.04 -15.45 6.65
N GLY A 109 6.29 -16.12 5.76
CA GLY A 109 6.37 -15.95 4.31
C GLY A 109 5.13 -15.27 3.71
N ASP A 110 4.28 -14.66 4.54
CA ASP A 110 3.08 -13.95 4.12
C ASP A 110 3.05 -12.52 4.69
N LEU A 111 2.60 -11.58 3.88
CA LEU A 111 2.56 -10.15 4.22
C LEU A 111 1.16 -9.60 4.00
N VAL A 112 0.66 -8.84 4.96
CA VAL A 112 -0.48 -7.93 4.78
C VAL A 112 0.06 -6.56 4.41
N VAL A 113 -0.53 -5.89 3.42
CA VAL A 113 -0.20 -4.51 3.07
C VAL A 113 -1.40 -3.61 3.32
N TYR A 114 -1.15 -2.44 3.85
CA TYR A 114 -2.18 -1.44 4.11
C TYR A 114 -1.74 -0.07 3.63
N GLY A 115 -2.68 0.70 3.15
CA GLY A 115 -2.53 2.13 2.92
C GLY A 115 -3.86 2.84 2.81
N ALA A 116 -3.82 4.14 3.08
CA ALA A 116 -4.94 5.05 2.87
C ALA A 116 -4.55 6.14 1.87
N SER A 117 -5.53 6.66 1.12
CA SER A 117 -5.29 7.70 0.11
C SER A 117 -4.23 7.24 -0.91
N PHE A 118 -3.15 7.98 -1.09
CA PHE A 118 -2.04 7.56 -1.95
C PHE A 118 -1.27 6.35 -1.39
N GLY A 119 -1.31 6.12 -0.09
CA GLY A 119 -0.80 4.88 0.51
C GLY A 119 -1.55 3.64 0.01
N ALA A 120 -2.85 3.75 -0.28
CA ALA A 120 -3.63 2.67 -0.87
C ALA A 120 -3.19 2.37 -2.31
N TYR A 121 -2.73 3.37 -3.06
CA TYR A 121 -2.07 3.15 -4.35
C TYR A 121 -0.85 2.24 -4.18
N HIS A 122 0.04 2.56 -3.23
CA HIS A 122 1.21 1.73 -2.97
C HIS A 122 0.83 0.31 -2.57
N ALA A 123 -0.13 0.15 -1.66
CA ALA A 123 -0.60 -1.16 -1.21
C ALA A 123 -1.19 -1.98 -2.36
N ALA A 124 -2.07 -1.38 -3.16
CA ALA A 124 -2.72 -2.04 -4.30
C ALA A 124 -1.71 -2.40 -5.41
N ASN A 125 -0.84 -1.44 -5.78
CA ASN A 125 0.17 -1.67 -6.80
C ASN A 125 1.15 -2.77 -6.38
N PHE A 126 1.63 -2.73 -5.15
CA PHE A 126 2.55 -3.72 -4.61
C PHE A 126 1.91 -5.12 -4.56
N ALA A 127 0.67 -5.22 -4.07
CA ALA A 127 -0.06 -6.49 -4.02
C ALA A 127 -0.33 -7.07 -5.40
N ALA A 128 -0.69 -6.23 -6.38
CA ALA A 128 -0.95 -6.67 -7.74
C ALA A 128 0.32 -7.11 -8.48
N ARG A 129 1.46 -6.50 -8.18
CA ARG A 129 2.76 -6.87 -8.77
C ARG A 129 3.39 -8.09 -8.10
N TYR A 130 3.13 -8.30 -6.81
CA TYR A 130 3.76 -9.34 -6.00
C TYR A 130 2.75 -10.21 -5.22
N PRO A 131 1.77 -10.83 -5.91
CA PRO A 131 0.76 -11.66 -5.26
C PRO A 131 1.32 -12.96 -4.67
N ASP A 132 2.58 -13.26 -4.90
CA ASP A 132 3.32 -14.38 -4.33
C ASP A 132 3.76 -14.12 -2.87
N VAL A 133 3.86 -12.86 -2.47
CA VAL A 133 4.29 -12.48 -1.10
C VAL A 133 3.19 -11.77 -0.31
N VAL A 134 2.17 -11.22 -0.97
CA VAL A 134 1.08 -10.52 -0.32
C VAL A 134 -0.13 -11.43 -0.14
N SER A 135 -0.51 -11.67 1.11
CA SER A 135 -1.70 -12.46 1.45
C SER A 135 -2.98 -11.60 1.52
N ARG A 136 -2.84 -10.32 1.85
CA ARG A 136 -3.97 -9.37 1.91
C ARG A 136 -3.54 -7.95 1.58
N ALA A 137 -4.36 -7.24 0.80
CA ALA A 137 -4.23 -5.81 0.52
C ALA A 137 -5.43 -5.05 1.07
N ILE A 138 -5.18 -4.10 1.97
CA ILE A 138 -6.21 -3.27 2.60
C ILE A 138 -6.01 -1.84 2.09
N CYS A 139 -6.95 -1.37 1.30
CA CYS A 139 -6.86 -0.12 0.56
C CYS A 139 -8.03 0.79 0.95
N PHE A 140 -7.75 1.82 1.76
CA PHE A 140 -8.77 2.76 2.19
C PHE A 140 -8.67 4.08 1.44
N SER A 141 -9.80 4.61 0.98
CA SER A 141 -9.88 5.88 0.26
C SER A 141 -8.81 5.97 -0.84
N GLY A 142 -8.73 4.92 -1.67
CA GLY A 142 -7.58 4.69 -2.54
C GLY A 142 -7.61 5.45 -3.86
N VAL A 143 -6.42 5.82 -4.32
CA VAL A 143 -6.13 6.20 -5.70
C VAL A 143 -5.53 4.98 -6.41
N TYR A 144 -5.96 4.66 -7.63
CA TYR A 144 -5.48 3.47 -8.36
C TYR A 144 -5.02 3.79 -9.78
N ASP A 145 -5.11 5.05 -10.15
CA ASP A 145 -4.72 5.59 -11.45
C ASP A 145 -3.70 6.70 -11.29
N ILE A 146 -2.62 6.67 -12.08
CA ILE A 146 -1.52 7.64 -11.98
C ILE A 146 -1.45 8.60 -13.18
N HIS A 147 -2.43 8.58 -14.09
CA HIS A 147 -2.40 9.44 -15.28
C HIS A 147 -2.27 10.93 -14.94
N SER A 148 -2.86 11.38 -13.83
CA SER A 148 -2.76 12.77 -13.37
C SER A 148 -1.35 13.17 -12.86
N PHE A 149 -0.47 12.20 -12.64
CA PHE A 149 0.90 12.45 -12.14
C PHE A 149 1.96 12.45 -13.23
N VAL A 150 1.59 12.16 -14.48
CA VAL A 150 2.56 11.93 -15.56
C VAL A 150 2.47 12.94 -16.71
N ASP A 151 1.65 13.99 -16.58
CA ASP A 151 1.56 15.14 -17.50
C ASP A 151 1.44 14.71 -18.99
N GLY A 152 0.71 13.62 -19.26
CA GLY A 152 0.53 13.04 -20.59
C GLY A 152 1.68 12.15 -21.08
N HIS A 153 2.78 12.02 -20.34
CA HIS A 153 3.82 11.04 -20.63
C HIS A 153 3.34 9.63 -20.29
N TRP A 154 3.64 8.66 -21.16
CA TRP A 154 3.27 7.27 -20.93
C TRP A 154 4.30 6.31 -21.49
N ASP A 155 4.95 5.55 -20.62
CA ASP A 155 5.93 4.52 -20.95
C ASP A 155 5.64 3.21 -20.18
N GLU A 156 6.50 2.22 -20.35
CA GLU A 156 6.36 0.93 -19.65
C GLU A 156 6.42 1.09 -18.12
N ASN A 157 7.20 2.02 -17.59
CA ASN A 157 7.28 2.28 -16.17
C ASN A 157 5.96 2.84 -15.63
N CYS A 158 5.34 3.78 -16.38
CA CYS A 158 4.01 4.28 -16.05
C CYS A 158 2.97 3.15 -16.12
N TYR A 159 2.97 2.38 -17.22
CA TYR A 159 2.01 1.28 -17.42
C TYR A 159 2.07 0.26 -16.29
N PHE A 160 3.25 -0.29 -15.97
CA PHE A 160 3.40 -1.34 -14.94
C PHE A 160 3.28 -0.82 -13.50
N HIS A 161 3.09 0.48 -13.30
CA HIS A 161 2.81 1.09 -12.02
C HIS A 161 1.45 1.81 -11.96
N CYS A 162 0.57 1.54 -12.94
CA CYS A 162 -0.82 2.01 -12.93
C CYS A 162 -1.77 0.80 -12.84
N PRO A 163 -2.27 0.45 -11.64
CA PRO A 163 -3.15 -0.72 -11.46
C PRO A 163 -4.33 -0.76 -12.42
N THR A 164 -4.95 0.39 -12.69
CA THR A 164 -6.08 0.49 -13.63
C THR A 164 -5.68 0.25 -15.09
N ALA A 165 -4.40 0.39 -15.44
CA ALA A 165 -3.92 0.14 -16.80
C ALA A 165 -3.50 -1.33 -17.03
N TYR A 166 -2.76 -1.94 -16.08
CA TYR A 166 -2.21 -3.28 -16.33
C TYR A 166 -3.11 -4.43 -15.86
N ILE A 167 -3.90 -4.27 -14.78
CA ILE A 167 -4.80 -5.32 -14.27
C ILE A 167 -5.80 -5.78 -15.33
N PRO A 168 -6.41 -4.93 -16.17
CA PRO A 168 -7.29 -5.37 -17.25
C PRO A 168 -6.67 -6.39 -18.21
N ASN A 169 -5.36 -6.31 -18.40
CA ASN A 169 -4.60 -7.16 -19.32
C ASN A 169 -4.00 -8.41 -18.64
N MET A 170 -4.13 -8.52 -17.31
CA MET A 170 -3.68 -9.71 -16.59
C MET A 170 -4.64 -10.88 -16.79
N ASN A 171 -4.09 -12.02 -17.21
CA ASN A 171 -4.86 -13.24 -17.49
C ASN A 171 -4.10 -14.48 -16.98
N GLY A 172 -4.75 -15.65 -17.07
CA GLY A 172 -4.12 -16.94 -16.77
C GLY A 172 -3.60 -17.07 -15.35
N GLU A 173 -2.36 -17.49 -15.23
CA GLU A 173 -1.72 -17.75 -13.91
C GLU A 173 -1.66 -16.50 -13.04
N TRP A 174 -1.42 -15.32 -13.63
CA TRP A 174 -1.32 -14.08 -12.88
C TRP A 174 -2.68 -13.68 -12.26
N ALA A 175 -3.77 -13.75 -13.02
CA ALA A 175 -5.11 -13.51 -12.49
C ALA A 175 -5.46 -14.52 -11.37
N THR A 176 -5.02 -15.78 -11.52
CA THR A 176 -5.18 -16.81 -10.49
C THR A 176 -4.38 -16.47 -9.22
N LYS A 177 -3.18 -15.92 -9.33
CA LYS A 177 -2.42 -15.46 -8.16
C LYS A 177 -3.11 -14.28 -7.47
N LEU A 178 -3.58 -13.30 -8.24
CA LEU A 178 -4.30 -12.14 -7.70
C LEU A 178 -5.60 -12.53 -6.98
N SER A 179 -6.29 -13.57 -7.44
CA SER A 179 -7.53 -14.04 -6.81
C SER A 179 -7.30 -14.68 -5.43
N ARG A 180 -6.06 -15.00 -5.06
CA ARG A 180 -5.68 -15.51 -3.74
C ARG A 180 -5.34 -14.41 -2.75
N VAL A 181 -5.12 -13.19 -3.20
CA VAL A 181 -4.93 -12.02 -2.35
C VAL A 181 -6.27 -11.61 -1.76
N GLY A 182 -6.33 -11.41 -0.46
CA GLY A 182 -7.53 -10.92 0.23
C GLY A 182 -7.69 -9.41 0.04
N TRP A 183 -8.35 -8.97 -1.02
CA TRP A 183 -8.55 -7.56 -1.31
C TRP A 183 -9.62 -6.93 -0.45
N VAL A 184 -9.32 -5.81 0.20
CA VAL A 184 -10.27 -4.95 0.93
C VAL A 184 -10.17 -3.54 0.37
N ILE A 185 -11.30 -3.01 -0.09
CA ILE A 185 -11.42 -1.68 -0.69
C ILE A 185 -12.52 -0.95 0.07
N ALA A 186 -12.20 0.12 0.78
CA ALA A 186 -13.20 0.83 1.55
C ALA A 186 -12.97 2.34 1.58
N THR A 187 -14.06 3.11 1.62
CA THR A 187 -14.01 4.56 1.75
C THR A 187 -15.38 5.09 2.23
N GLY A 188 -15.45 6.37 2.60
CA GLY A 188 -16.72 7.01 2.87
C GLY A 188 -17.60 7.14 1.63
N GLU A 189 -18.91 7.03 1.81
CA GLU A 189 -19.86 7.16 0.70
C GLU A 189 -19.83 8.55 0.04
N HIS A 190 -19.46 9.58 0.80
CA HIS A 190 -19.33 10.96 0.33
C HIS A 190 -17.88 11.38 0.06
N ASP A 191 -16.92 10.42 0.06
CA ASP A 191 -15.54 10.70 -0.35
C ASP A 191 -15.51 11.15 -1.82
N SER A 192 -14.74 12.18 -2.12
CA SER A 192 -14.59 12.69 -3.50
C SER A 192 -14.03 11.67 -4.46
N ILE A 193 -13.34 10.65 -3.95
CA ILE A 193 -12.76 9.55 -4.76
C ILE A 193 -13.52 8.23 -4.62
N VAL A 194 -14.73 8.23 -4.07
CA VAL A 194 -15.55 7.03 -3.89
C VAL A 194 -15.78 6.29 -5.21
N GLN A 195 -15.99 7.02 -6.32
CA GLN A 195 -16.23 6.40 -7.61
C GLN A 195 -15.00 5.61 -8.08
N GLY A 196 -13.78 6.13 -7.94
CA GLY A 196 -12.54 5.41 -8.26
C GLY A 196 -12.37 4.13 -7.44
N ASN A 197 -12.82 4.11 -6.19
CA ASN A 197 -12.82 2.91 -5.35
C ASN A 197 -13.88 1.89 -5.81
N ARG A 198 -15.07 2.33 -6.22
CA ARG A 198 -16.10 1.48 -6.83
C ARG A 198 -15.61 0.85 -8.13
N ASP A 199 -15.02 1.67 -8.99
CA ASP A 199 -14.50 1.24 -10.30
C ASP A 199 -13.36 0.24 -10.15
N PHE A 200 -12.46 0.45 -9.20
CA PHE A 200 -11.37 -0.50 -8.91
C PHE A 200 -11.89 -1.84 -8.37
N SER A 201 -12.87 -1.81 -7.46
CA SER A 201 -13.55 -3.03 -7.00
C SER A 201 -14.21 -3.77 -8.16
N ALA A 202 -14.94 -3.06 -9.03
CA ALA A 202 -15.59 -3.63 -10.20
C ALA A 202 -14.57 -4.20 -11.20
N LEU A 203 -13.42 -3.52 -11.40
CA LEU A 203 -12.33 -4.02 -12.23
C LEU A 203 -11.81 -5.36 -11.72
N LEU A 204 -11.54 -5.48 -10.42
CA LEU A 204 -11.09 -6.74 -9.82
C LEU A 204 -12.11 -7.86 -10.05
N TRP A 205 -13.41 -7.60 -9.80
CA TRP A 205 -14.48 -8.56 -10.06
C TRP A 205 -14.57 -8.96 -11.53
N SER A 206 -14.39 -8.03 -12.47
CA SER A 206 -14.42 -8.31 -13.91
C SER A 206 -13.30 -9.27 -14.35
N LYS A 207 -12.22 -9.35 -13.56
CA LYS A 207 -11.08 -10.26 -13.78
C LYS A 207 -11.19 -11.56 -12.98
N GLY A 208 -12.31 -11.79 -12.29
CA GLY A 208 -12.48 -12.96 -11.43
C GLY A 208 -11.64 -12.89 -10.16
N ILE A 209 -11.27 -11.69 -9.72
CA ILE A 209 -10.51 -11.44 -8.49
C ILE A 209 -11.50 -11.02 -7.41
N PRO A 210 -11.85 -11.92 -6.43
CA PRO A 210 -12.76 -11.59 -5.36
C PRO A 210 -12.21 -10.46 -4.49
N ASN A 211 -13.09 -9.54 -4.10
CA ASN A 211 -12.72 -8.49 -3.17
C ASN A 211 -13.87 -8.14 -2.23
N HIS A 212 -13.53 -7.68 -1.04
CA HIS A 212 -14.47 -7.11 -0.09
C HIS A 212 -14.48 -5.60 -0.26
N SER A 213 -15.64 -5.02 -0.55
CA SER A 213 -15.77 -3.57 -0.66
C SER A 213 -16.78 -3.02 0.35
N GLU A 214 -16.41 -1.95 1.04
CA GLU A 214 -17.26 -1.21 1.98
C GLU A 214 -17.29 0.28 1.62
N PHE A 215 -18.50 0.84 1.59
CA PHE A 215 -18.71 2.27 1.41
C PHE A 215 -19.46 2.79 2.64
N TRP A 216 -18.73 3.49 3.53
CA TRP A 216 -19.23 3.89 4.84
C TRP A 216 -20.31 4.97 4.69
N GLY A 217 -21.53 4.61 5.06
CA GLY A 217 -22.72 5.42 4.81
C GLY A 217 -22.73 6.78 5.52
N GLY A 218 -23.13 7.83 4.78
CA GLY A 218 -23.36 9.16 5.33
C GLY A 218 -22.11 9.95 5.73
N VAL A 219 -20.89 9.48 5.38
CA VAL A 219 -19.63 10.10 5.80
C VAL A 219 -18.68 10.35 4.63
N PHE A 220 -17.80 11.36 4.77
CA PHE A 220 -16.70 11.57 3.82
C PHE A 220 -15.67 10.45 3.93
N GLY A 221 -15.29 10.06 5.15
CA GLY A 221 -14.45 8.88 5.38
C GLY A 221 -13.00 9.00 4.92
N HIS A 222 -12.58 10.13 4.34
CA HIS A 222 -11.20 10.37 3.89
C HIS A 222 -10.39 11.03 5.00
N ASP A 223 -10.34 10.37 6.17
CA ASP A 223 -9.61 10.91 7.32
C ASP A 223 -9.25 9.81 8.32
N TRP A 224 -8.25 10.08 9.14
CA TRP A 224 -7.65 9.19 10.12
C TRP A 224 -8.62 8.55 11.12
N PRO A 225 -9.64 9.24 11.68
CA PRO A 225 -10.61 8.62 12.58
C PRO A 225 -11.28 7.38 11.97
N TRP A 226 -11.71 7.49 10.71
CA TRP A 226 -12.36 6.39 9.97
C TRP A 226 -11.37 5.28 9.67
N TRP A 227 -10.17 5.61 9.21
CA TRP A 227 -9.14 4.62 8.89
C TRP A 227 -8.70 3.84 10.13
N ARG A 228 -8.55 4.50 11.30
CA ARG A 228 -8.24 3.83 12.57
C ARG A 228 -9.32 2.86 13.01
N GLU A 229 -10.57 3.29 12.93
CA GLU A 229 -11.72 2.48 13.36
C GLU A 229 -11.85 1.22 12.49
N HIS A 230 -11.81 1.39 11.17
CA HIS A 230 -12.11 0.29 10.26
C HIS A 230 -10.93 -0.66 10.05
N LEU A 231 -9.67 -0.20 10.12
CA LEU A 231 -8.51 -1.07 9.91
C LEU A 231 -8.48 -2.25 10.88
N ARG A 232 -8.88 -2.03 12.12
CA ARG A 232 -8.93 -3.08 13.15
C ARG A 232 -9.71 -4.34 12.76
N ARG A 233 -10.67 -4.21 11.85
CA ARG A 233 -11.53 -5.30 11.39
C ARG A 233 -10.86 -6.21 10.37
N PHE A 234 -9.80 -5.72 9.73
CA PHE A 234 -9.18 -6.38 8.58
C PHE A 234 -7.75 -6.88 8.83
N VAL A 235 -7.10 -6.45 9.90
CA VAL A 235 -5.77 -6.92 10.32
C VAL A 235 -5.82 -7.96 11.41
#